data_889a4c0cc8c46d577b762d5c80c27eef
#
_entry.id   889a4c0cc8c46d577b762d5c80c27eef
#
_cell.length_a   1.000
_cell.length_b   1.000
_cell.length_c   1.000
_cell.angle_alpha   90.00
_cell.angle_beta   90.00
_cell.angle_gamma   90.00
#
_symmetry.space_group_name_H-M   'P 1'
#
loop_
_entity.id
_entity.type
_entity.pdbx_description
1 polymer ?
#
loop_
_entity_poly.entity_id
_entity_poly.type
_entity_poly.pdbx_seq_one_letter_code
_entity_poly.pdbx_strand_id
1 'polypeptide(L)'
;PESDLTQRDMDLAASVQSVVEEIVLKMARHVRGVTEMDYLCLAGGVALNCVANGVLLREEIFKDIWIQPAAGDAGGALGAALGVWHQYHGQPRKVSGRGDSMGGTYLGPEFSGQEVREFLAAGGYPYRAVNDEELAGEVADLLVSEAVVGWFQGRMEFGPRALGARSILGDARSPKMQSVMNLKIKYRESFRPFAPSVLEEHVAEWFDLDRPSPYML
;
A
#
# COMPACT_ATOMS: atom_id res chain seq x y z
N PRO A 1 -5.18 -9.47 -24.67
CA PRO A 1 -4.05 -9.26 -25.57
C PRO A 1 -3.64 -7.81 -25.47
N GLU A 2 -2.39 -7.61 -25.14
CA GLU A 2 -1.83 -6.27 -25.06
C GLU A 2 -1.57 -5.78 -26.48
N SER A 3 -2.23 -4.68 -26.86
CA SER A 3 -1.78 -3.90 -28.00
C SER A 3 -0.64 -2.99 -27.55
N ASP A 4 0.22 -2.59 -28.45
CA ASP A 4 1.23 -1.57 -28.17
C ASP A 4 0.53 -0.27 -27.71
N LEU A 5 1.07 0.35 -26.66
CA LEU A 5 0.60 1.63 -26.16
C LEU A 5 0.89 2.71 -27.19
N THR A 6 -0.12 3.47 -27.54
CA THR A 6 0.00 4.62 -28.44
C THR A 6 0.12 5.91 -27.65
N GLN A 7 0.60 6.99 -28.30
CA GLN A 7 0.62 8.33 -27.70
C GLN A 7 -0.79 8.76 -27.24
N ARG A 8 -1.82 8.41 -28.00
CA ARG A 8 -3.21 8.69 -27.64
C ARG A 8 -3.63 8.04 -26.32
N ASP A 9 -3.20 6.81 -26.06
CA ASP A 9 -3.53 6.10 -24.81
C ASP A 9 -2.87 6.79 -23.62
N MET A 10 -1.61 7.21 -23.79
CA MET A 10 -0.88 7.97 -22.79
C MET A 10 -1.50 9.34 -22.51
N ASP A 11 -1.90 10.05 -23.55
CA ASP A 11 -2.55 11.37 -23.45
C ASP A 11 -3.91 11.27 -22.74
N LEU A 12 -4.70 10.24 -23.05
CA LEU A 12 -5.97 9.98 -22.37
C LEU A 12 -5.76 9.68 -20.89
N ALA A 13 -4.80 8.82 -20.55
CA ALA A 13 -4.48 8.49 -19.16
C ALA A 13 -4.02 9.74 -18.37
N ALA A 14 -3.12 10.53 -18.94
CA ALA A 14 -2.65 11.78 -18.34
C ALA A 14 -3.78 12.80 -18.15
N SER A 15 -4.67 12.91 -19.15
CA SER A 15 -5.82 13.83 -19.10
C SER A 15 -6.80 13.43 -17.99
N VAL A 16 -7.12 12.14 -17.86
CA VAL A 16 -7.99 11.65 -16.79
C VAL A 16 -7.36 11.90 -15.41
N GLN A 17 -6.07 11.64 -15.26
CA GLN A 17 -5.37 11.92 -14.01
C GLN A 17 -5.41 13.42 -13.66
N SER A 18 -5.14 14.30 -14.59
CA SER A 18 -5.19 15.76 -14.39
C SER A 18 -6.59 16.23 -13.97
N VAL A 19 -7.64 15.68 -14.57
CA VAL A 19 -9.03 16.01 -14.20
C VAL A 19 -9.35 15.53 -12.78
N VAL A 20 -8.88 14.33 -12.40
CA VAL A 20 -9.07 13.81 -11.04
C VAL A 20 -8.38 14.70 -10.02
N GLU A 21 -7.14 15.12 -10.27
CA GLU A 21 -6.40 16.03 -9.40
C GLU A 21 -7.14 17.37 -9.22
N GLU A 22 -7.61 17.96 -10.32
CA GLU A 22 -8.37 19.21 -10.28
C GLU A 22 -9.65 19.07 -9.44
N ILE A 23 -10.38 17.96 -9.60
CA ILE A 23 -11.62 17.70 -8.84
C ILE A 23 -11.28 17.52 -7.35
N VAL A 24 -10.27 16.72 -7.00
CA VAL A 24 -9.85 16.50 -5.62
C VAL A 24 -9.46 17.81 -4.95
N LEU A 25 -8.68 18.65 -5.64
CA LEU A 25 -8.30 19.96 -5.10
C LEU A 25 -9.49 20.90 -4.91
N LYS A 26 -10.43 20.93 -5.85
CA LYS A 26 -11.65 21.72 -5.71
C LYS A 26 -12.50 21.27 -4.52
N MET A 27 -12.66 19.96 -4.35
CA MET A 27 -13.36 19.39 -3.21
C MET A 27 -12.66 19.72 -1.90
N ALA A 28 -11.34 19.58 -1.84
CA ALA A 28 -10.52 19.87 -0.68
C ALA A 28 -10.65 21.35 -0.25
N ARG A 29 -10.51 22.29 -1.19
CA ARG A 29 -10.69 23.74 -0.93
C ARG A 29 -12.10 24.04 -0.45
N HIS A 30 -13.12 23.43 -1.04
CA HIS A 30 -14.50 23.60 -0.61
C HIS A 30 -14.72 23.10 0.83
N VAL A 31 -14.27 21.87 1.12
CA VAL A 31 -14.38 21.28 2.46
C VAL A 31 -13.64 22.13 3.49
N ARG A 32 -12.42 22.59 3.18
CA ARG A 32 -11.66 23.49 4.06
C ARG A 32 -12.44 24.78 4.36
N GLY A 33 -13.03 25.38 3.33
CA GLY A 33 -13.80 26.63 3.47
C GLY A 33 -15.10 26.50 4.25
N VAL A 34 -15.76 25.33 4.16
CA VAL A 34 -17.03 25.08 4.87
C VAL A 34 -16.82 24.63 6.31
N THR A 35 -15.76 23.85 6.56
CA THR A 35 -15.53 23.24 7.88
C THR A 35 -14.53 23.98 8.75
N GLU A 36 -13.65 24.76 8.14
CA GLU A 36 -12.50 25.42 8.77
C GLU A 36 -11.54 24.46 9.51
N MET A 37 -11.67 23.13 9.27
CA MET A 37 -10.86 22.10 9.92
C MET A 37 -9.45 22.05 9.34
N ASP A 38 -8.46 21.84 10.21
CA ASP A 38 -7.04 21.82 9.86
C ASP A 38 -6.56 20.49 9.27
N TYR A 39 -7.30 19.41 9.49
CA TYR A 39 -6.93 18.05 9.10
C TYR A 39 -8.00 17.43 8.22
N LEU A 40 -7.57 16.68 7.21
CA LEU A 40 -8.47 15.99 6.29
C LEU A 40 -8.30 14.47 6.41
N CYS A 41 -9.42 13.76 6.50
CA CYS A 41 -9.46 12.30 6.34
C CYS A 41 -10.05 11.94 4.98
N LEU A 42 -9.39 11.02 4.27
CA LEU A 42 -9.81 10.52 2.95
C LEU A 42 -10.18 9.04 3.05
N ALA A 43 -11.28 8.67 2.41
CA ALA A 43 -11.73 7.30 2.20
C ALA A 43 -12.46 7.19 0.85
N GLY A 44 -12.70 5.97 0.40
CA GLY A 44 -13.24 5.69 -0.94
C GLY A 44 -12.13 5.27 -1.92
N GLY A 45 -12.50 4.59 -3.01
CA GLY A 45 -11.52 4.04 -3.96
C GLY A 45 -10.58 5.08 -4.58
N VAL A 46 -11.07 6.31 -4.81
CA VAL A 46 -10.26 7.41 -5.35
C VAL A 46 -9.17 7.86 -4.37
N ALA A 47 -9.39 7.70 -3.06
CA ALA A 47 -8.36 8.00 -2.05
C ALA A 47 -7.11 7.11 -2.13
N LEU A 48 -7.13 6.05 -2.94
CA LEU A 48 -5.96 5.23 -3.25
C LEU A 48 -5.09 5.78 -4.39
N ASN A 49 -5.46 6.92 -4.97
CA ASN A 49 -4.68 7.59 -6.00
C ASN A 49 -3.55 8.40 -5.36
N CYS A 50 -2.40 7.76 -5.17
CA CYS A 50 -1.24 8.37 -4.50
C CYS A 50 -0.71 9.61 -5.22
N VAL A 51 -0.92 9.74 -6.54
CA VAL A 51 -0.51 10.93 -7.30
C VAL A 51 -1.38 12.13 -6.91
N ALA A 52 -2.71 11.97 -6.92
CA ALA A 52 -3.62 13.02 -6.48
C ALA A 52 -3.43 13.38 -5.00
N ASN A 53 -3.16 12.39 -4.17
CA ASN A 53 -2.86 12.60 -2.74
C ASN A 53 -1.56 13.42 -2.55
N GLY A 54 -0.52 13.11 -3.31
CA GLY A 54 0.72 13.89 -3.31
C GLY A 54 0.52 15.34 -3.77
N VAL A 55 -0.29 15.56 -4.81
CA VAL A 55 -0.66 16.92 -5.24
C VAL A 55 -1.42 17.65 -4.14
N LEU A 56 -2.43 17.00 -3.53
CA LEU A 56 -3.20 17.58 -2.42
C LEU A 56 -2.34 17.95 -1.22
N LEU A 57 -1.36 17.12 -0.90
CA LEU A 57 -0.45 17.36 0.21
C LEU A 57 0.42 18.61 -0.04
N ARG A 58 1.00 18.72 -1.23
CA ARG A 58 1.86 19.87 -1.62
C ARG A 58 1.11 21.20 -1.74
N GLU A 59 -0.20 21.17 -1.94
CA GLU A 59 -1.04 22.38 -1.95
C GLU A 59 -1.29 22.99 -0.58
N GLU A 60 -0.91 22.31 0.51
CA GLU A 60 -0.98 22.79 1.89
C GLU A 60 -2.36 23.35 2.31
N ILE A 61 -3.45 22.87 1.67
CA ILE A 61 -4.83 23.27 1.99
C ILE A 61 -5.19 22.88 3.44
N PHE A 62 -4.65 21.75 3.89
CA PHE A 62 -4.75 21.25 5.25
C PHE A 62 -3.35 21.13 5.86
N LYS A 63 -3.26 21.19 7.18
CA LYS A 63 -1.99 20.98 7.91
C LYS A 63 -1.47 19.57 7.73
N ASP A 64 -2.37 18.61 7.64
CA ASP A 64 -2.04 17.24 7.32
C ASP A 64 -3.27 16.49 6.78
N ILE A 65 -3.01 15.38 6.06
CA ILE A 65 -4.04 14.50 5.53
C ILE A 65 -3.81 13.08 6.06
N TRP A 66 -4.90 12.40 6.37
CA TRP A 66 -4.88 10.98 6.70
C TRP A 66 -5.74 10.20 5.71
N ILE A 67 -5.18 9.14 5.16
CA ILE A 67 -5.85 8.32 4.16
C ILE A 67 -6.08 6.94 4.77
N GLN A 68 -7.35 6.48 4.74
CA GLN A 68 -7.67 5.12 5.20
C GLN A 68 -6.93 4.09 4.35
N PRO A 69 -6.04 3.25 4.92
CA PRO A 69 -5.30 2.25 4.15
C PRO A 69 -6.19 1.27 3.39
N ALA A 70 -7.34 0.93 3.98
CA ALA A 70 -8.38 0.13 3.35
C ALA A 70 -9.49 1.02 2.75
N ALA A 71 -9.12 2.08 2.03
CA ALA A 71 -10.05 3.10 1.55
C ALA A 71 -11.13 2.58 0.59
N GLY A 72 -10.88 1.47 -0.11
CA GLY A 72 -11.85 0.82 -1.01
C GLY A 72 -12.89 -0.02 -0.24
N ASP A 73 -13.44 -1.02 -0.92
CA ASP A 73 -14.55 -1.85 -0.44
C ASP A 73 -14.28 -2.54 0.91
N ALA A 74 -13.04 -2.98 1.14
CA ALA A 74 -12.66 -3.63 2.40
C ALA A 74 -12.91 -2.75 3.63
N GLY A 75 -12.67 -1.44 3.52
CA GLY A 75 -12.88 -0.48 4.60
C GLY A 75 -14.36 -0.27 4.94
N GLY A 76 -15.27 -0.60 4.03
CA GLY A 76 -16.71 -0.56 4.29
C GLY A 76 -17.13 -1.48 5.45
N ALA A 77 -16.53 -2.67 5.54
CA ALA A 77 -16.79 -3.61 6.64
C ALA A 77 -16.31 -3.04 8.00
N LEU A 78 -15.10 -2.48 8.03
CA LEU A 78 -14.55 -1.82 9.21
C LEU A 78 -15.39 -0.61 9.62
N GLY A 79 -15.76 0.23 8.64
CA GLY A 79 -16.58 1.41 8.85
C GLY A 79 -17.97 1.07 9.39
N ALA A 80 -18.60 0.01 8.88
CA ALA A 80 -19.89 -0.47 9.39
C ALA A 80 -19.79 -0.95 10.85
N ALA A 81 -18.77 -1.73 11.17
CA ALA A 81 -18.55 -2.19 12.54
C ALA A 81 -18.33 -1.01 13.52
N LEU A 82 -17.50 -0.04 13.15
CA LEU A 82 -17.24 1.16 13.94
C LEU A 82 -18.48 2.05 14.06
N GLY A 83 -19.25 2.18 12.98
CA GLY A 83 -20.53 2.92 12.98
C GLY A 83 -21.53 2.32 13.96
N VAL A 84 -21.71 0.99 13.94
CA VAL A 84 -22.54 0.30 14.92
C VAL A 84 -22.02 0.51 16.35
N TRP A 85 -20.72 0.35 16.56
CA TRP A 85 -20.14 0.49 17.90
C TRP A 85 -20.28 1.91 18.46
N HIS A 86 -19.87 2.90 17.69
CA HIS A 86 -19.82 4.28 18.18
C HIS A 86 -21.14 5.04 18.04
N GLN A 87 -21.86 4.85 16.94
CA GLN A 87 -23.07 5.64 16.67
C GLN A 87 -24.32 4.94 17.20
N TYR A 88 -24.50 3.64 16.94
CA TYR A 88 -25.69 2.92 17.38
C TYR A 88 -25.62 2.56 18.87
N HIS A 89 -24.50 2.03 19.35
CA HIS A 89 -24.31 1.68 20.76
C HIS A 89 -23.78 2.84 21.60
N GLY A 90 -23.53 3.99 21.03
CA GLY A 90 -23.09 5.20 21.77
C GLY A 90 -21.74 5.05 22.49
N GLN A 91 -20.89 4.09 22.08
CA GLN A 91 -19.63 3.86 22.77
C GLN A 91 -18.64 4.99 22.49
N PRO A 92 -17.96 5.51 23.52
CA PRO A 92 -17.04 6.62 23.34
C PRO A 92 -15.83 6.20 22.52
N ARG A 93 -15.34 7.11 21.68
CA ARG A 93 -14.10 6.91 20.93
C ARG A 93 -12.91 7.03 21.90
N LYS A 94 -12.05 6.03 21.90
CA LYS A 94 -10.79 6.04 22.65
C LYS A 94 -9.65 6.24 21.67
N VAL A 95 -8.84 7.26 21.88
CA VAL A 95 -7.65 7.57 21.08
C VAL A 95 -6.42 7.25 21.92
N SER A 96 -5.51 6.44 21.40
CA SER A 96 -4.29 6.01 22.12
C SER A 96 -3.21 7.10 22.18
N GLY A 97 -3.30 8.12 21.36
CA GLY A 97 -2.27 9.16 21.21
C GLY A 97 -0.97 8.68 20.53
N ARG A 98 -0.93 7.45 20.03
CA ARG A 98 0.23 6.86 19.37
C ARG A 98 -0.18 6.36 17.99
N GLY A 99 0.10 7.14 16.94
CA GLY A 99 -0.21 6.77 15.58
C GLY A 99 -1.69 6.51 15.32
N ASP A 100 -1.99 5.81 14.24
CA ASP A 100 -3.34 5.35 13.94
C ASP A 100 -3.63 3.94 14.52
N SER A 101 -4.89 3.54 14.50
CA SER A 101 -5.32 2.23 14.99
C SER A 101 -5.28 1.11 13.94
N MET A 102 -4.81 1.42 12.72
CA MET A 102 -4.67 0.41 11.66
C MET A 102 -3.50 -0.55 11.89
N GLY A 103 -2.55 -0.19 12.76
CA GLY A 103 -1.46 -1.09 13.16
C GLY A 103 -0.62 -1.61 11.99
N GLY A 104 -0.29 -0.76 11.02
CA GLY A 104 0.39 -1.18 9.79
C GLY A 104 -0.49 -1.97 8.83
N THR A 105 -1.80 -1.98 9.04
CA THR A 105 -2.81 -2.82 8.37
C THR A 105 -2.74 -4.31 8.68
N TYR A 106 -1.85 -4.77 9.55
CA TYR A 106 -1.67 -6.19 9.90
C TYR A 106 -2.81 -6.71 10.78
N LEU A 107 -4.03 -6.67 10.25
CA LEU A 107 -5.27 -7.04 10.95
C LEU A 107 -5.87 -8.37 10.46
N GLY A 108 -5.29 -8.98 9.43
CA GLY A 108 -5.74 -10.23 8.83
C GLY A 108 -5.23 -11.47 9.59
N PRO A 109 -5.41 -12.67 9.01
CA PRO A 109 -4.99 -13.93 9.60
C PRO A 109 -3.46 -14.02 9.72
N GLU A 110 -3.04 -14.76 10.74
CA GLU A 110 -1.65 -15.09 11.04
C GLU A 110 -1.51 -16.60 11.17
N PHE A 111 -0.36 -17.12 10.79
CA PHE A 111 -0.02 -18.52 10.92
C PHE A 111 1.34 -18.65 11.61
N SER A 112 1.42 -19.50 12.61
CA SER A 112 2.67 -19.80 13.31
C SER A 112 3.63 -20.60 12.42
N GLY A 113 4.93 -20.51 12.69
CA GLY A 113 5.92 -21.33 11.99
C GLY A 113 5.67 -22.84 12.14
N GLN A 114 4.99 -23.29 13.20
CA GLN A 114 4.62 -24.68 13.38
C GLN A 114 3.49 -25.06 12.41
N GLU A 115 2.42 -24.28 12.33
CA GLU A 115 1.32 -24.52 11.39
C GLU A 115 1.79 -24.55 9.94
N VAL A 116 2.72 -23.64 9.59
CA VAL A 116 3.32 -23.63 8.25
C VAL A 116 4.13 -24.91 7.98
N ARG A 117 4.94 -25.36 8.93
CA ARG A 117 5.69 -26.62 8.78
C ARG A 117 4.77 -27.84 8.64
N GLU A 118 3.74 -27.91 9.48
CA GLU A 118 2.76 -29.00 9.42
C GLU A 118 2.02 -29.02 8.08
N PHE A 119 1.61 -27.87 7.57
CA PHE A 119 0.99 -27.75 6.26
C PHE A 119 1.90 -28.22 5.13
N LEU A 120 3.17 -27.77 5.13
CA LEU A 120 4.14 -28.14 4.10
C LEU A 120 4.45 -29.65 4.14
N ALA A 121 4.63 -30.21 5.34
CA ALA A 121 4.86 -31.64 5.53
C ALA A 121 3.67 -32.50 5.08
N ALA A 122 2.45 -32.09 5.44
CA ALA A 122 1.24 -32.80 5.05
C ALA A 122 0.99 -32.78 3.53
N GLY A 123 1.36 -31.69 2.88
CA GLY A 123 1.27 -31.53 1.42
C GLY A 123 2.45 -32.14 0.64
N GLY A 124 3.47 -32.65 1.32
CA GLY A 124 4.69 -33.17 0.67
C GLY A 124 5.51 -32.11 -0.05
N TYR A 125 5.35 -30.83 0.34
CA TYR A 125 6.11 -29.74 -0.27
C TYR A 125 7.53 -29.70 0.26
N PRO A 126 8.55 -29.64 -0.63
CA PRO A 126 9.94 -29.53 -0.19
C PRO A 126 10.17 -28.13 0.42
N TYR A 127 10.79 -28.09 1.58
CA TYR A 127 11.20 -26.84 2.21
C TYR A 127 12.51 -27.00 2.96
N ARG A 128 13.17 -25.87 3.24
CA ARG A 128 14.36 -25.77 4.08
C ARG A 128 14.06 -24.76 5.19
N ALA A 129 14.38 -25.11 6.40
CA ALA A 129 14.35 -24.17 7.51
C ALA A 129 15.62 -23.31 7.49
N VAL A 130 15.44 -22.01 7.66
CA VAL A 130 16.51 -21.01 7.78
C VAL A 130 16.33 -20.32 9.11
N ASN A 131 17.41 -20.00 9.81
CA ASN A 131 17.32 -19.22 11.03
C ASN A 131 17.15 -17.72 10.72
N ASP A 132 16.67 -16.97 11.71
CA ASP A 132 16.34 -15.55 11.52
C ASP A 132 17.60 -14.69 11.22
N GLU A 133 18.76 -15.11 11.69
CA GLU A 133 20.02 -14.39 11.48
C GLU A 133 20.52 -14.49 10.03
N GLU A 134 20.25 -15.61 9.37
CA GLU A 134 20.67 -15.88 8.01
C GLU A 134 19.63 -15.44 6.97
N LEU A 135 18.35 -15.38 7.37
CA LEU A 135 17.22 -15.15 6.46
C LEU A 135 17.37 -13.89 5.60
N ALA A 136 17.76 -12.77 6.22
CA ALA A 136 17.90 -11.49 5.51
C ALA A 136 19.01 -11.56 4.45
N GLY A 137 20.15 -12.20 4.77
CA GLY A 137 21.26 -12.40 3.85
C GLY A 137 20.87 -13.28 2.67
N GLU A 138 20.25 -14.44 2.94
CA GLU A 138 19.80 -15.33 1.87
C GLU A 138 18.79 -14.68 0.92
N VAL A 139 17.83 -13.93 1.45
CA VAL A 139 16.87 -13.21 0.61
C VAL A 139 17.54 -12.11 -0.20
N ALA A 140 18.50 -11.38 0.38
CA ALA A 140 19.27 -10.37 -0.33
C ALA A 140 20.07 -10.99 -1.50
N ASP A 141 20.72 -12.14 -1.29
CA ASP A 141 21.47 -12.86 -2.33
C ASP A 141 20.55 -13.34 -3.47
N LEU A 142 19.35 -13.82 -3.15
CA LEU A 142 18.35 -14.16 -4.16
C LEU A 142 17.94 -12.93 -4.98
N LEU A 143 17.67 -11.81 -4.34
CA LEU A 143 17.31 -10.58 -5.05
C LEU A 143 18.45 -10.08 -5.94
N VAL A 144 19.69 -10.07 -5.45
CA VAL A 144 20.89 -9.73 -6.24
C VAL A 144 21.05 -10.63 -7.46
N SER A 145 20.67 -11.91 -7.36
CA SER A 145 20.65 -12.84 -8.48
C SER A 145 19.50 -12.65 -9.47
N GLU A 146 18.72 -11.56 -9.33
CA GLU A 146 17.51 -11.24 -10.10
C GLU A 146 16.36 -12.26 -9.89
N ALA A 147 16.36 -13.01 -8.81
CA ALA A 147 15.22 -13.85 -8.44
C ALA A 147 14.05 -13.00 -7.96
N VAL A 148 12.83 -13.50 -8.18
CA VAL A 148 11.62 -12.94 -7.60
C VAL A 148 11.24 -13.75 -6.37
N VAL A 149 11.12 -13.11 -5.22
CA VAL A 149 10.85 -13.76 -3.93
C VAL A 149 9.41 -13.51 -3.51
N GLY A 150 8.64 -14.60 -3.27
CA GLY A 150 7.35 -14.50 -2.57
C GLY A 150 7.61 -14.42 -1.06
N TRP A 151 7.11 -13.37 -0.43
CA TRP A 151 7.31 -13.10 0.99
C TRP A 151 6.03 -13.28 1.78
N PHE A 152 6.09 -14.09 2.84
CA PHE A 152 4.98 -14.41 3.72
C PHE A 152 5.42 -14.31 5.17
N GLN A 153 4.93 -13.31 5.91
CA GLN A 153 5.36 -13.02 7.28
C GLN A 153 4.20 -12.49 8.13
N GLY A 154 4.08 -12.99 9.36
CA GLY A 154 3.16 -12.47 10.37
C GLY A 154 1.69 -12.36 9.90
N ARG A 155 0.99 -11.37 10.41
CA ARG A 155 -0.39 -11.08 10.03
C ARG A 155 -0.50 -10.50 8.63
N MET A 156 -1.49 -10.99 7.86
CA MET A 156 -1.81 -10.45 6.54
C MET A 156 -2.34 -9.01 6.66
N GLU A 157 -2.04 -8.20 5.66
CA GLU A 157 -2.58 -6.85 5.53
C GLU A 157 -4.11 -6.88 5.31
N PHE A 158 -4.81 -5.91 5.91
CA PHE A 158 -6.21 -5.60 5.67
C PHE A 158 -6.32 -4.39 4.74
N GLY A 159 -6.67 -4.62 3.50
CA GLY A 159 -6.75 -3.59 2.47
C GLY A 159 -6.14 -4.04 1.14
N PRO A 160 -6.09 -3.13 0.15
CA PRO A 160 -5.72 -3.47 -1.23
C PRO A 160 -4.19 -3.56 -1.46
N ARG A 161 -3.38 -3.14 -0.48
CA ARG A 161 -1.92 -3.04 -0.64
C ARG A 161 -1.19 -4.15 0.09
N ALA A 162 -0.19 -4.72 -0.56
CA ALA A 162 0.83 -5.54 0.09
C ALA A 162 1.87 -4.61 0.74
N LEU A 163 2.11 -4.77 2.02
CA LEU A 163 2.95 -3.88 2.84
C LEU A 163 3.98 -4.67 3.66
N GLY A 164 4.47 -5.79 3.13
CA GLY A 164 5.53 -6.57 3.72
C GLY A 164 5.09 -7.89 4.37
N ALA A 165 3.79 -8.17 4.53
CA ALA A 165 3.33 -9.44 5.08
C ALA A 165 2.99 -10.48 4.00
N ARG A 166 2.45 -10.06 2.89
CA ARG A 166 2.12 -10.89 1.71
C ARG A 166 2.60 -10.17 0.46
N SER A 167 3.91 -10.15 0.26
CA SER A 167 4.57 -9.33 -0.75
C SER A 167 5.29 -10.19 -1.80
N ILE A 168 5.54 -9.59 -2.94
CA ILE A 168 6.44 -10.12 -3.95
C ILE A 168 7.60 -9.14 -4.05
N LEU A 169 8.80 -9.63 -3.83
CA LEU A 169 10.02 -8.81 -3.80
C LEU A 169 10.82 -9.02 -5.07
N GLY A 170 11.40 -7.95 -5.57
CA GLY A 170 12.32 -7.96 -6.70
C GLY A 170 13.36 -6.85 -6.58
N ASP A 171 14.53 -7.03 -7.18
CA ASP A 171 15.59 -6.03 -7.14
C ASP A 171 15.23 -4.81 -7.99
N ALA A 172 15.02 -3.66 -7.33
CA ALA A 172 14.70 -2.40 -7.99
C ALA A 172 15.83 -1.85 -8.88
N ARG A 173 17.05 -2.36 -8.73
CA ARG A 173 18.21 -1.97 -9.56
C ARG A 173 18.20 -2.64 -10.94
N SER A 174 17.48 -3.75 -11.08
CA SER A 174 17.41 -4.48 -12.35
C SER A 174 16.42 -3.78 -13.31
N PRO A 175 16.88 -3.36 -14.50
CA PRO A 175 16.00 -2.72 -15.49
C PRO A 175 14.94 -3.65 -16.08
N LYS A 176 15.08 -4.98 -15.89
CA LYS A 176 14.16 -6.00 -16.38
C LYS A 176 13.12 -6.40 -15.35
N MET A 177 13.37 -6.13 -14.08
CA MET A 177 12.57 -6.68 -12.97
C MET A 177 11.10 -6.30 -13.07
N GLN A 178 10.78 -5.06 -13.43
CA GLN A 178 9.41 -4.60 -13.63
C GLN A 178 8.65 -5.48 -14.64
N SER A 179 9.24 -5.70 -15.81
CA SER A 179 8.63 -6.55 -16.84
C SER A 179 8.53 -8.01 -16.41
N VAL A 180 9.55 -8.56 -15.75
CA VAL A 180 9.55 -9.93 -15.25
C VAL A 180 8.42 -10.14 -14.25
N MET A 181 8.28 -9.25 -13.26
CA MET A 181 7.25 -9.36 -12.25
C MET A 181 5.83 -9.17 -12.83
N ASN A 182 5.66 -8.25 -13.77
CA ASN A 182 4.36 -8.04 -14.41
C ASN A 182 3.96 -9.22 -15.30
N LEU A 183 4.81 -9.62 -16.21
CA LEU A 183 4.45 -10.60 -17.25
C LEU A 183 4.47 -12.05 -16.73
N LYS A 184 5.44 -12.40 -15.87
CA LYS A 184 5.64 -13.78 -15.42
C LYS A 184 5.00 -14.13 -14.08
N ILE A 185 4.79 -13.13 -13.23
CA ILE A 185 4.26 -13.35 -11.87
C ILE A 185 2.84 -12.84 -11.72
N LYS A 186 2.59 -11.59 -12.16
CA LYS A 186 1.26 -10.95 -12.04
C LYS A 186 0.36 -11.20 -13.25
N TYR A 187 0.89 -11.65 -14.37
CA TYR A 187 0.15 -11.85 -15.62
C TYR A 187 -0.67 -10.62 -16.03
N ARG A 188 -0.02 -9.46 -16.01
CA ARG A 188 -0.63 -8.17 -16.31
C ARG A 188 0.30 -7.33 -17.20
N GLU A 189 -0.17 -6.16 -17.59
CA GLU A 189 0.52 -5.24 -18.50
C GLU A 189 1.91 -4.86 -17.96
N SER A 190 2.91 -4.89 -18.85
CA SER A 190 4.32 -4.71 -18.48
C SER A 190 4.66 -3.31 -17.95
N PHE A 191 3.85 -2.31 -18.28
CA PHE A 191 4.08 -0.91 -17.89
C PHE A 191 3.66 -0.60 -16.45
N ARG A 192 2.91 -1.48 -15.77
CA ARG A 192 2.43 -1.19 -14.41
C ARG A 192 3.60 -1.05 -13.42
N PRO A 193 3.61 0.01 -12.61
CA PRO A 193 4.66 0.22 -11.63
C PRO A 193 4.56 -0.75 -10.45
N PHE A 194 5.69 -0.93 -9.76
CA PHE A 194 5.77 -1.50 -8.43
C PHE A 194 6.21 -0.41 -7.46
N ALA A 195 5.74 -0.48 -6.21
CA ALA A 195 6.17 0.45 -5.20
C ALA A 195 7.59 0.11 -4.73
N PRO A 196 8.50 1.07 -4.67
CA PRO A 196 9.79 0.89 -4.04
C PRO A 196 9.62 0.82 -2.51
N SER A 197 10.46 -0.01 -1.87
CA SER A 197 10.65 -0.02 -0.43
C SER A 197 12.00 0.59 -0.12
N VAL A 198 12.03 1.57 0.77
CA VAL A 198 13.26 2.27 1.17
C VAL A 198 13.29 2.40 2.69
N LEU A 199 14.49 2.42 3.26
CA LEU A 199 14.65 2.68 4.69
C LEU A 199 14.16 4.11 5.02
N GLU A 200 13.45 4.26 6.14
CA GLU A 200 12.83 5.53 6.53
C GLU A 200 13.85 6.68 6.63
N GLU A 201 15.04 6.40 7.13
CA GLU A 201 16.14 7.35 7.23
C GLU A 201 16.69 7.84 5.88
N HIS A 202 16.42 7.12 4.80
CA HIS A 202 16.86 7.45 3.43
C HIS A 202 15.74 7.97 2.52
N VAL A 203 14.52 8.15 3.04
CA VAL A 203 13.38 8.59 2.22
C VAL A 203 13.66 9.89 1.49
N ALA A 204 14.19 10.90 2.19
CA ALA A 204 14.45 12.21 1.62
C ALA A 204 15.60 12.24 0.57
N GLU A 205 16.40 11.19 0.50
CA GLU A 205 17.45 11.06 -0.55
C GLU A 205 16.86 10.61 -1.90
N TRP A 206 15.73 9.88 -1.86
CA TRP A 206 15.14 9.23 -3.03
C TRP A 206 13.79 9.81 -3.45
N PHE A 207 13.10 10.47 -2.53
CA PHE A 207 11.75 10.97 -2.74
C PHE A 207 11.59 12.39 -2.22
N ASP A 208 10.80 13.19 -2.91
CA ASP A 208 10.32 14.49 -2.43
C ASP A 208 9.18 14.26 -1.42
N LEU A 209 9.54 13.73 -0.25
CA LEU A 209 8.64 13.38 0.82
C LEU A 209 9.29 13.62 2.18
N ASP A 210 8.64 14.43 3.01
CA ASP A 210 9.13 14.89 4.33
C ASP A 210 8.50 14.17 5.52
N ARG A 211 7.76 13.10 5.26
CA ARG A 211 6.96 12.40 6.27
C ARG A 211 6.88 10.89 6.02
N PRO A 212 6.52 10.09 7.05
CA PRO A 212 6.26 8.66 6.88
C PRO A 212 5.11 8.39 5.92
N SER A 213 5.28 7.40 5.04
CA SER A 213 4.23 6.90 4.14
C SER A 213 4.15 5.36 4.23
N PRO A 214 3.60 4.83 5.34
CA PRO A 214 3.63 3.40 5.62
C PRO A 214 2.63 2.59 4.80
N TYR A 215 1.69 3.24 4.10
CA TYR A 215 0.55 2.58 3.47
C TYR A 215 0.51 2.67 1.94
N MET A 216 1.56 3.17 1.29
CA MET A 216 1.59 3.36 -0.18
C MET A 216 0.45 4.26 -0.70
N LEU A 217 0.18 5.37 -0.03
CA LEU A 217 -0.95 6.26 -0.33
C LEU A 217 -0.52 7.70 -0.60
#